data_efdbb188c8b6a27d519280ba9d4e98f0
#
_entry.id   efdbb188c8b6a27d519280ba9d4e98f0
#
_cell.length_a   1.000
_cell.length_b   1.000
_cell.length_c   1.000
_cell.angle_alpha   90.00
_cell.angle_beta   90.00
_cell.angle_gamma   90.00
#
_symmetry.space_group_name_H-M   'P 1'
#
loop_
_entity.id
_entity.type
_entity.pdbx_description
1 polymer ?
#
loop_
_entity_poly.entity_id
_entity_poly.type
_entity_poly.pdbx_seq_one_letter_code
_entity_poly.pdbx_strand_id
1 'polypeptide(L)'
;MKFFVDYKCTVWQRVFYEADVNSKEELIKKYGENIINTFKDGEPTSDCELIDSTILFDTVMPILPEDNQGNPTVEIYDREGNLLMDNVNNTSYK
;
A
#
# COMPACT_ATOMS: atom_id res chain seq x y z
N MET A 1 22.27 2.76 22.51
CA MET A 1 22.38 3.14 21.10
C MET A 1 21.00 3.17 20.48
N LYS A 2 20.70 4.22 19.74
CA LYS A 2 19.41 4.31 19.04
C LYS A 2 19.57 3.85 17.60
N PHE A 3 18.58 3.12 17.10
CA PHE A 3 18.55 2.63 15.71
C PHE A 3 17.10 2.57 15.26
N PHE A 4 16.89 2.40 13.96
CA PHE A 4 15.54 2.19 13.46
C PHE A 4 15.51 1.05 12.44
N VAL A 5 14.34 0.50 12.24
CA VAL A 5 14.13 -0.59 11.31
C VAL A 5 12.96 -0.23 10.40
N ASP A 6 13.19 -0.34 9.09
CA ASP A 6 12.15 -0.12 8.12
C ASP A 6 11.59 -1.48 7.68
N TYR A 7 10.28 -1.60 7.74
CA TYR A 7 9.55 -2.79 7.30
C TYR A 7 8.68 -2.44 6.12
N LYS A 8 8.84 -3.14 5.02
CA LYS A 8 7.90 -3.03 3.91
C LYS A 8 6.71 -3.94 4.19
N CYS A 9 5.52 -3.42 4.00
CA CYS A 9 4.31 -4.15 4.32
C CYS A 9 3.21 -3.81 3.32
N THR A 10 2.15 -4.62 3.32
CA THR A 10 0.92 -4.35 2.59
C THR A 10 -0.14 -3.88 3.55
N VAL A 11 -1.09 -3.10 3.03
CA VAL A 11 -2.18 -2.55 3.84
C VAL A 11 -3.35 -2.28 2.91
N TRP A 12 -4.56 -2.37 3.44
CA TRP A 12 -5.75 -1.96 2.71
C TRP A 12 -5.96 -0.46 2.85
N GLN A 13 -6.24 0.19 1.73
CA GLN A 13 -6.68 1.57 1.69
C GLN A 13 -8.17 1.60 1.36
N ARG A 14 -8.95 2.33 2.15
CA ARG A 14 -10.37 2.51 1.89
C ARG A 14 -10.60 3.89 1.33
N VAL A 15 -11.25 3.96 0.18
CA VAL A 15 -11.56 5.22 -0.46
C VAL A 15 -13.08 5.33 -0.56
N PHE A 16 -13.63 6.45 -0.12
CA PHE A 16 -15.05 6.72 -0.16
C PHE A 16 -15.39 7.58 -1.36
N TYR A 17 -16.35 7.13 -2.13
CA TYR A 17 -16.82 7.85 -3.32
C TYR A 17 -18.31 8.09 -3.24
N GLU A 18 -18.78 9.09 -3.97
CA GLU A 18 -20.21 9.29 -4.23
C GLU A 18 -20.45 9.25 -5.72
N ALA A 19 -21.51 8.54 -6.13
CA ALA A 19 -21.92 8.42 -7.51
C ALA A 19 -23.40 8.73 -7.62
N ASP A 20 -23.79 9.32 -8.75
CA ASP A 20 -25.19 9.65 -9.03
C ASP A 20 -25.90 8.42 -9.60
N VAL A 21 -26.24 7.48 -8.73
CA VAL A 21 -26.97 6.26 -9.06
C VAL A 21 -28.02 5.98 -7.98
N ASN A 22 -29.04 5.19 -8.33
CA ASN A 22 -30.17 4.93 -7.45
C ASN A 22 -30.21 3.50 -6.89
N SER A 23 -29.34 2.61 -7.36
CA SER A 23 -29.33 1.22 -6.90
C SER A 23 -27.93 0.63 -6.96
N LYS A 24 -27.73 -0.48 -6.24
CA LYS A 24 -26.49 -1.23 -6.26
C LYS A 24 -26.20 -1.79 -7.65
N GLU A 25 -27.23 -2.27 -8.32
CA GLU A 25 -27.14 -2.85 -9.65
C GLU A 25 -26.68 -1.81 -10.66
N GLU A 26 -27.23 -0.60 -10.57
CA GLU A 26 -26.85 0.51 -11.42
C GLU A 26 -25.41 0.95 -11.16
N LEU A 27 -25.01 0.97 -9.90
CA LEU A 27 -23.64 1.31 -9.51
C LEU A 27 -22.63 0.35 -10.17
N ILE A 28 -22.84 -0.93 -10.03
CA ILE A 28 -21.93 -1.95 -10.57
C ILE A 28 -21.94 -1.92 -12.09
N LYS A 29 -23.12 -1.80 -12.69
CA LYS A 29 -23.26 -1.76 -14.15
C LYS A 29 -22.56 -0.54 -14.76
N LYS A 30 -22.68 0.62 -14.12
CA LYS A 30 -22.18 1.87 -14.66
C LYS A 30 -20.71 2.11 -14.37
N TYR A 31 -20.27 1.79 -13.14
CA TYR A 31 -18.93 2.15 -12.68
C TYR A 31 -18.05 0.97 -12.27
N GLY A 32 -18.62 -0.20 -11.99
CA GLY A 32 -17.89 -1.31 -11.40
C GLY A 32 -16.65 -1.72 -12.17
N GLU A 33 -16.78 -1.92 -13.48
CA GLU A 33 -15.64 -2.34 -14.29
C GLU A 33 -14.55 -1.27 -14.37
N ASN A 34 -14.94 -0.02 -14.49
CA ASN A 34 -13.99 1.09 -14.51
C ASN A 34 -13.23 1.19 -13.20
N ILE A 35 -13.92 1.06 -12.09
CA ILE A 35 -13.27 1.15 -10.77
C ILE A 35 -12.24 0.03 -10.62
N ILE A 36 -12.60 -1.21 -10.96
CA ILE A 36 -11.70 -2.35 -10.82
C ILE A 36 -10.49 -2.24 -11.74
N ASN A 37 -10.68 -1.77 -12.96
CA ASN A 37 -9.63 -1.78 -13.97
C ASN A 37 -8.78 -0.51 -14.01
N THR A 38 -9.30 0.62 -13.53
CA THR A 38 -8.59 1.90 -13.62
C THR A 38 -8.04 2.39 -12.29
N PHE A 39 -8.34 1.70 -11.18
CA PHE A 39 -7.77 2.08 -9.89
C PHE A 39 -6.33 1.61 -9.82
N LYS A 40 -5.48 2.35 -10.48
CA LYS A 40 -4.03 2.18 -10.41
C LYS A 40 -3.47 3.38 -9.68
N ASP A 41 -2.51 3.15 -8.82
CA ASP A 41 -1.76 4.21 -8.14
C ASP A 41 -2.60 5.12 -7.24
N GLY A 42 -3.77 4.64 -6.81
CA GLY A 42 -4.61 5.40 -5.89
C GLY A 42 -5.38 6.56 -6.50
N GLU A 43 -5.45 6.62 -7.81
CA GLU A 43 -6.17 7.68 -8.51
C GLU A 43 -7.67 7.37 -8.56
N PRO A 44 -8.54 8.33 -8.19
CA PRO A 44 -9.99 8.12 -8.29
C PRO A 44 -10.43 8.07 -9.74
N THR A 45 -11.55 7.38 -9.99
CA THR A 45 -12.16 7.42 -11.33
C THR A 45 -12.74 8.81 -11.55
N SER A 46 -12.69 9.28 -12.81
CA SER A 46 -13.13 10.64 -13.14
C SER A 46 -14.63 10.86 -12.97
N ASP A 47 -15.43 9.77 -12.91
CA ASP A 47 -16.88 9.85 -12.90
C ASP A 47 -17.50 9.78 -11.52
N CYS A 48 -16.71 9.55 -10.49
CA CYS A 48 -17.17 9.49 -9.11
C CYS A 48 -16.50 10.59 -8.30
N GLU A 49 -17.24 11.21 -7.40
CA GLU A 49 -16.69 12.22 -6.52
C GLU A 49 -15.93 11.56 -5.38
N LEU A 50 -14.69 11.94 -5.21
CA LEU A 50 -13.88 11.48 -4.09
C LEU A 50 -14.30 12.24 -2.82
N ILE A 51 -14.75 11.50 -1.80
CA ILE A 51 -15.15 12.09 -0.53
C ILE A 51 -14.00 12.07 0.46
N ASP A 52 -13.39 10.90 0.67
CA ASP A 52 -12.36 10.72 1.69
C ASP A 52 -11.56 9.45 1.39
N SER A 53 -10.39 9.35 2.02
CA SER A 53 -9.61 8.12 1.96
C SER A 53 -8.91 7.91 3.29
N THR A 54 -8.71 6.64 3.64
CA THR A 54 -8.03 6.28 4.88
C THR A 54 -7.25 4.99 4.69
N ILE A 55 -6.20 4.85 5.47
CA ILE A 55 -5.41 3.62 5.52
C ILE A 55 -5.94 2.78 6.68
N LEU A 56 -6.21 1.52 6.42
CA LEU A 56 -6.70 0.60 7.44
C LEU A 56 -5.51 -0.03 8.16
N PHE A 57 -4.99 0.67 9.16
CA PHE A 57 -3.76 0.27 9.85
C PHE A 57 -3.82 -1.09 10.51
N ASP A 58 -5.00 -1.54 10.91
CA ASP A 58 -5.21 -2.86 11.50
C ASP A 58 -5.09 -4.00 10.49
N THR A 59 -5.00 -3.68 9.19
CA THR A 59 -4.82 -4.67 8.12
C THR A 59 -3.37 -4.78 7.64
N VAL A 60 -2.43 -4.12 8.31
CA VAL A 60 -1.02 -4.14 7.91
C VAL A 60 -0.47 -5.56 8.01
N MET A 61 0.15 -6.01 6.93
CA MET A 61 0.79 -7.32 6.89
C MET A 61 2.21 -7.18 6.34
N PRO A 62 3.21 -7.76 7.02
CA PRO A 62 4.57 -7.77 6.49
C PRO A 62 4.64 -8.63 5.23
N ILE A 63 5.56 -8.30 4.33
CA ILE A 63 5.80 -9.11 3.13
C ILE A 63 7.21 -9.67 3.17
N LEU A 64 7.39 -10.79 2.46
CA LEU A 64 8.67 -11.45 2.35
C LEU A 64 9.42 -10.97 1.09
N PRO A 65 10.75 -11.11 1.05
CA PRO A 65 11.50 -10.71 -0.14
C PRO A 65 11.02 -11.35 -1.44
N GLU A 66 10.55 -12.62 -1.40
CA GLU A 66 10.04 -13.28 -2.62
C GLU A 66 8.79 -12.56 -3.15
N ASP A 67 8.03 -11.88 -2.31
CA ASP A 67 6.88 -11.08 -2.72
C ASP A 67 7.25 -9.68 -3.16
N ASN A 68 8.54 -9.32 -3.03
CA ASN A 68 9.08 -8.01 -3.39
C ASN A 68 10.15 -8.12 -4.48
N GLN A 69 9.98 -9.07 -5.38
CA GLN A 69 10.91 -9.30 -6.52
C GLN A 69 12.34 -9.60 -6.06
N GLY A 70 12.50 -10.22 -4.90
CA GLY A 70 13.80 -10.54 -4.34
C GLY A 70 14.51 -9.39 -3.66
N ASN A 71 13.89 -8.22 -3.58
CA ASN A 71 14.45 -7.05 -2.91
C ASN A 71 14.16 -7.09 -1.41
N PRO A 72 15.00 -6.42 -0.60
CA PRO A 72 14.79 -6.41 0.84
C PRO A 72 13.43 -5.84 1.26
N THR A 73 12.89 -6.39 2.34
CA THR A 73 11.65 -5.91 2.95
C THR A 73 11.82 -5.53 4.42
N VAL A 74 13.00 -5.81 4.99
CA VAL A 74 13.36 -5.36 6.34
C VAL A 74 14.78 -4.81 6.26
N GLU A 75 14.95 -3.59 6.73
CA GLU A 75 16.25 -2.91 6.71
C GLU A 75 16.51 -2.28 8.05
N ILE A 76 17.71 -2.54 8.61
CA ILE A 76 18.15 -2.00 9.89
C ILE A 76 19.12 -0.86 9.63
N TYR A 77 18.87 0.27 10.25
CA TYR A 77 19.70 1.46 10.11
C TYR A 77 20.19 1.96 11.47
N ASP A 78 21.34 2.62 11.47
CA ASP A 78 21.73 3.39 12.64
C ASP A 78 20.94 4.70 12.68
N ARG A 79 21.08 5.47 13.75
CA ARG A 79 20.29 6.70 13.92
C ARG A 79 20.61 7.76 12.86
N GLU A 80 21.77 7.67 12.20
CA GLU A 80 22.19 8.60 11.16
C GLU A 80 21.67 8.20 9.78
N GLY A 81 21.01 7.04 9.66
CA GLY A 81 20.45 6.57 8.40
C GLY A 81 21.39 5.70 7.59
N ASN A 82 22.45 5.17 8.20
CA ASN A 82 23.33 4.23 7.50
C ASN A 82 22.77 2.81 7.60
N LEU A 83 22.66 2.12 6.46
CA LEU A 83 22.18 0.75 6.42
C LEU A 83 23.18 -0.19 7.08
N LEU A 84 22.72 -0.95 8.07
CA LEU A 84 23.54 -1.91 8.78
C LEU A 84 23.34 -3.33 8.29
N MET A 85 22.09 -3.69 7.97
CA MET A 85 21.74 -5.05 7.59
C MET A 85 20.38 -5.07 6.93
N ASP A 86 20.12 -6.03 6.03
CA ASP A 86 18.80 -6.29 5.49
C ASP A 86 18.52 -7.80 5.44
N ASN A 87 17.28 -8.17 5.12
CA ASN A 87 16.86 -9.56 5.15
C ASN A 87 17.08 -10.32 3.84
N VAL A 88 17.74 -9.74 2.86
CA VAL A 88 18.12 -10.41 1.61
C VAL A 88 19.60 -10.68 1.59
N ASN A 89 20.38 -9.62 1.67
CA ASN A 89 21.82 -9.74 1.58
C ASN A 89 22.45 -10.20 2.88
N ASN A 90 21.72 -10.03 3.98
CA ASN A 90 22.18 -10.37 5.31
C ASN A 90 23.58 -9.84 5.55
N THR A 91 23.93 -8.75 4.86
CA THR A 91 25.24 -8.14 4.92
C THR A 91 25.22 -7.16 6.07
N SER A 92 26.05 -7.45 7.03
CA SER A 92 26.16 -6.56 8.15
C SER A 92 27.18 -5.48 7.88
N TYR A 93 27.03 -4.42 8.59
CA TYR A 93 27.98 -3.36 8.65
C TYR A 93 29.35 -3.86 9.13
N LYS A 94 30.39 -3.34 8.54
CA LYS A 94 31.78 -3.64 8.94
C LYS A 94 32.40 -2.44 9.63
#